data_514fe7837e89fdf44a328562b4094163
#
_entry.id   514fe7837e89fdf44a328562b4094163
#
_cell.length_a   1.000
_cell.length_b   1.000
_cell.length_c   1.000
_cell.angle_alpha   90.00
_cell.angle_beta   90.00
_cell.angle_gamma   90.00
#
_symmetry.space_group_name_H-M   'P 1'
#
loop_
_entity.id
_entity.type
_entity.pdbx_description
1 polymer ?
#
loop_
_entity_poly.entity_id
_entity_poly.type
_entity_poly.pdbx_seq_one_letter_code
_entity_poly.pdbx_strand_id
1 'polypeptide(L)'
;MDKATLRNKIYSKIDELPTLPSTVTRLLALFEDKRSNISLITEVIRKDPSLAAKILKVANSAYYGFSQKISDLERAVALLGFNMVKSLAVSIGVMKSLPSKNKTFISGKELWLHSVAVAILMREMGRRLYNDKESEHLFILGLLHDVGMVVFDQFFSENFQEVIDEAQFTDRKDLYRIEQRLIGIDHGEAGGMLLTRWNFPSVISLSVTSHHHSLSKEDLTKEISLLKLGDIISHFDIRDETKFDEPDEEIGLVLHYLEVGDRFVNEMLDFRESVKDEISSFFNSIN
;
A
#
# COMPACT_ATOMS: atom_id res chain seq x y z
N MET A 1 23.02 18.15 9.16
CA MET A 1 22.40 17.70 10.45
C MET A 1 22.84 16.25 10.64
N ASP A 2 23.18 15.82 11.87
CA ASP A 2 23.51 14.40 12.08
C ASP A 2 22.24 13.52 11.99
N LYS A 3 22.44 12.23 11.68
CA LYS A 3 21.33 11.27 11.44
C LYS A 3 20.42 11.10 12.67
N ALA A 4 20.98 11.11 13.87
CA ALA A 4 20.19 10.93 15.09
C ALA A 4 19.24 12.12 15.31
N THR A 5 19.74 13.34 15.05
CA THR A 5 18.95 14.56 15.10
C THR A 5 17.86 14.55 14.02
N LEU A 6 18.17 14.13 12.80
CA LEU A 6 17.19 14.04 11.71
C LEU A 6 16.11 13.01 12.03
N ARG A 7 16.50 11.82 12.49
CA ARG A 7 15.57 10.78 12.94
C ARG A 7 14.61 11.28 14.02
N ASN A 8 15.12 11.93 15.07
CA ASN A 8 14.29 12.48 16.12
C ASN A 8 13.32 13.56 15.60
N LYS A 9 13.75 14.36 14.63
CA LYS A 9 12.90 15.36 13.99
C LYS A 9 11.77 14.70 13.18
N ILE A 10 12.05 13.56 12.51
CA ILE A 10 11.03 12.79 11.79
C ILE A 10 9.98 12.27 12.79
N TYR A 11 10.41 11.69 13.90
CA TYR A 11 9.51 11.22 14.95
C TYR A 11 8.59 12.35 15.45
N SER A 12 9.20 13.48 15.85
CA SER A 12 8.43 14.65 16.30
C SER A 12 7.46 15.14 15.22
N LYS A 13 7.88 15.14 13.95
CA LYS A 13 7.05 15.62 12.85
C LYS A 13 5.88 14.71 12.54
N ILE A 14 6.07 13.40 12.61
CA ILE A 14 4.97 12.42 12.49
C ILE A 14 3.96 12.65 13.61
N ASP A 15 4.40 12.97 14.82
CA ASP A 15 3.53 13.30 15.95
C ASP A 15 2.73 14.60 15.77
N GLU A 16 3.21 15.54 14.97
CA GLU A 16 2.51 16.78 14.63
C GLU A 16 1.51 16.63 13.47
N LEU A 17 1.56 15.51 12.71
CA LEU A 17 0.68 15.32 11.57
C LEU A 17 -0.80 15.37 11.98
N PRO A 18 -1.68 15.88 11.09
CA PRO A 18 -3.11 15.87 11.35
C PRO A 18 -3.62 14.45 11.66
N THR A 19 -4.58 14.36 12.55
CA THR A 19 -5.33 13.12 12.75
C THR A 19 -6.18 12.81 11.52
N LEU A 20 -6.45 11.53 11.31
CA LEU A 20 -7.37 11.12 10.24
C LEU A 20 -8.76 11.75 10.42
N PRO A 21 -9.48 12.05 9.32
CA PRO A 21 -10.86 12.46 9.39
C PRO A 21 -11.70 11.49 10.22
N SER A 22 -12.68 11.99 10.96
CA SER A 22 -13.53 11.17 11.84
C SER A 22 -14.21 10.00 11.11
N THR A 23 -14.55 10.18 9.84
CA THR A 23 -15.08 9.10 8.98
C THR A 23 -14.08 7.96 8.84
N VAL A 24 -12.80 8.27 8.58
CA VAL A 24 -11.75 7.26 8.40
C VAL A 24 -11.44 6.56 9.72
N THR A 25 -11.30 7.33 10.81
CA THR A 25 -11.08 6.77 12.15
C THR A 25 -12.20 5.80 12.54
N ARG A 26 -13.46 6.15 12.21
CA ARG A 26 -14.61 5.29 12.48
C ARG A 26 -14.61 4.03 11.61
N LEU A 27 -14.19 4.14 10.35
CA LEU A 27 -14.02 2.99 9.46
C LEU A 27 -12.92 2.06 9.96
N LEU A 28 -11.80 2.60 10.45
CA LEU A 28 -10.72 1.80 11.05
C LEU A 28 -11.23 1.01 12.26
N ALA A 29 -12.00 1.63 13.15
CA ALA A 29 -12.58 0.92 14.30
C ALA A 29 -13.50 -0.26 13.88
N LEU A 30 -14.08 -0.21 12.68
CA LEU A 30 -14.87 -1.31 12.15
C LEU A 30 -14.05 -2.51 11.65
N PHE A 31 -12.72 -2.39 11.52
CA PHE A 31 -11.86 -3.54 11.18
C PHE A 31 -11.85 -4.61 12.27
N GLU A 32 -11.90 -4.19 13.52
CA GLU A 32 -11.81 -5.08 14.69
C GLU A 32 -13.20 -5.43 15.27
N ASP A 33 -14.25 -4.68 14.92
CA ASP A 33 -15.59 -4.94 15.46
C ASP A 33 -16.29 -6.08 14.73
N LYS A 34 -16.39 -7.23 15.40
CA LYS A 34 -17.11 -8.42 14.88
C LYS A 34 -18.61 -8.18 14.59
N ARG A 35 -19.18 -7.09 15.07
CA ARG A 35 -20.58 -6.68 14.82
C ARG A 35 -20.71 -5.80 13.58
N SER A 36 -19.59 -5.47 12.94
CA SER A 36 -19.59 -4.70 11.69
C SER A 36 -20.45 -5.36 10.63
N ASN A 37 -21.27 -4.57 9.97
CA ASN A 37 -22.17 -5.01 8.91
C ASN A 37 -22.34 -3.96 7.82
N ILE A 38 -22.99 -4.34 6.71
CA ILE A 38 -23.18 -3.49 5.53
C ILE A 38 -23.84 -2.16 5.89
N SER A 39 -24.89 -2.18 6.72
CA SER A 39 -25.62 -0.97 7.10
C SER A 39 -24.73 0.02 7.84
N LEU A 40 -23.91 -0.46 8.77
CA LEU A 40 -23.03 0.39 9.58
C LEU A 40 -21.94 1.05 8.74
N ILE A 41 -21.30 0.30 7.80
CA ILE A 41 -20.27 0.89 6.94
C ILE A 41 -20.84 1.89 5.95
N THR A 42 -22.00 1.60 5.34
CA THR A 42 -22.67 2.51 4.42
C THR A 42 -23.15 3.79 5.12
N GLU A 43 -23.64 3.68 6.36
CA GLU A 43 -23.99 4.85 7.18
C GLU A 43 -22.76 5.76 7.42
N VAL A 44 -21.60 5.16 7.74
CA VAL A 44 -20.38 5.93 7.98
C VAL A 44 -19.90 6.59 6.68
N ILE A 45 -19.86 5.86 5.56
CA ILE A 45 -19.42 6.39 4.26
C ILE A 45 -20.36 7.49 3.76
N ARG A 46 -21.68 7.38 3.94
CA ARG A 46 -22.66 8.40 3.54
C ARG A 46 -22.45 9.77 4.18
N LYS A 47 -21.82 9.82 5.34
CA LYS A 47 -21.48 11.09 6.03
C LYS A 47 -20.40 11.89 5.32
N ASP A 48 -19.65 11.26 4.38
CA ASP A 48 -18.69 11.92 3.49
C ASP A 48 -19.10 11.70 2.02
N PRO A 49 -19.87 12.65 1.41
CA PRO A 49 -20.32 12.53 0.02
C PRO A 49 -19.18 12.39 -0.99
N SER A 50 -18.03 13.02 -0.71
CA SER A 50 -16.83 12.92 -1.57
C SER A 50 -16.24 11.51 -1.53
N LEU A 51 -16.17 10.90 -0.35
CA LEU A 51 -15.74 9.51 -0.19
C LEU A 51 -16.72 8.55 -0.87
N ALA A 52 -18.02 8.72 -0.64
CA ALA A 52 -19.07 7.93 -1.28
C ALA A 52 -18.98 7.96 -2.82
N ALA A 53 -18.81 9.16 -3.40
CA ALA A 53 -18.67 9.33 -4.83
C ALA A 53 -17.40 8.63 -5.39
N LYS A 54 -16.27 8.70 -4.70
CA LYS A 54 -15.04 8.01 -5.09
C LYS A 54 -15.18 6.49 -5.00
N ILE A 55 -15.82 5.95 -3.96
CA ILE A 55 -16.10 4.50 -3.85
C ILE A 55 -16.97 4.03 -5.01
N LEU A 56 -18.03 4.76 -5.34
CA LEU A 56 -18.88 4.43 -6.48
C LEU A 56 -18.12 4.52 -7.81
N LYS A 57 -17.21 5.50 -7.96
CA LYS A 57 -16.36 5.63 -9.14
C LYS A 57 -15.42 4.43 -9.27
N VAL A 58 -14.79 4.00 -8.18
CA VAL A 58 -13.96 2.78 -8.13
C VAL A 58 -14.77 1.55 -8.46
N ALA A 59 -15.95 1.38 -7.86
CA ALA A 59 -16.84 0.25 -8.15
C ALA A 59 -17.25 0.15 -9.62
N ASN A 60 -17.33 1.28 -10.32
CA ASN A 60 -17.61 1.37 -11.75
C ASN A 60 -16.37 1.38 -12.64
N SER A 61 -15.18 1.18 -12.08
CA SER A 61 -13.94 1.12 -12.89
C SER A 61 -13.87 -0.16 -13.73
N ALA A 62 -13.06 -0.14 -14.78
CA ALA A 62 -12.83 -1.31 -15.63
C ALA A 62 -12.30 -2.51 -14.84
N TYR A 63 -11.54 -2.26 -13.76
CA TYR A 63 -11.01 -3.31 -12.89
C TYR A 63 -12.07 -4.29 -12.36
N TYR A 64 -13.28 -3.79 -12.03
CA TYR A 64 -14.35 -4.67 -11.55
C TYR A 64 -15.25 -5.22 -12.66
N GLY A 65 -15.24 -4.61 -13.83
CA GLY A 65 -15.89 -5.13 -15.05
C GLY A 65 -17.40 -5.36 -14.97
N PHE A 66 -18.11 -4.67 -14.07
CA PHE A 66 -19.55 -4.86 -13.95
C PHE A 66 -20.29 -4.32 -15.16
N SER A 67 -21.21 -5.13 -15.72
CA SER A 67 -21.99 -4.79 -16.91
C SER A 67 -23.03 -3.68 -16.67
N GLN A 68 -23.41 -3.46 -15.43
CA GLN A 68 -24.39 -2.43 -15.03
C GLN A 68 -23.76 -1.41 -14.10
N LYS A 69 -24.10 -0.14 -14.33
CA LYS A 69 -23.64 0.96 -13.49
C LYS A 69 -24.14 0.79 -12.04
N ILE A 70 -23.21 0.91 -11.10
CA ILE A 70 -23.47 0.90 -9.66
C ILE A 70 -23.76 2.34 -9.23
N SER A 71 -24.92 2.59 -8.69
CA SER A 71 -25.42 3.94 -8.35
C SER A 71 -25.57 4.18 -6.85
N ASP A 72 -25.50 3.12 -6.03
CA ASP A 72 -25.66 3.21 -4.59
C ASP A 72 -24.63 2.39 -3.83
N LEU A 73 -24.37 2.77 -2.58
CA LEU A 73 -23.34 2.17 -1.73
C LEU A 73 -23.68 0.75 -1.30
N GLU A 74 -24.95 0.45 -1.05
CA GLU A 74 -25.39 -0.89 -0.66
C GLU A 74 -25.09 -1.90 -1.75
N ARG A 75 -25.38 -1.51 -3.00
CA ARG A 75 -25.06 -2.33 -4.17
C ARG A 75 -23.55 -2.46 -4.37
N ALA A 76 -22.79 -1.38 -4.14
CA ALA A 76 -21.34 -1.43 -4.17
C ALA A 76 -20.82 -2.43 -3.12
N VAL A 77 -21.31 -2.39 -1.88
CA VAL A 77 -20.92 -3.33 -0.83
C VAL A 77 -21.35 -4.76 -1.15
N ALA A 78 -22.53 -4.95 -1.73
CA ALA A 78 -23.01 -6.29 -2.11
C ALA A 78 -22.16 -6.93 -3.22
N LEU A 79 -21.63 -6.14 -4.15
CA LEU A 79 -20.86 -6.62 -5.29
C LEU A 79 -19.34 -6.71 -5.00
N LEU A 80 -18.78 -5.71 -4.31
CA LEU A 80 -17.35 -5.66 -3.98
C LEU A 80 -17.00 -6.45 -2.71
N GLY A 81 -17.97 -6.66 -1.84
CA GLY A 81 -17.76 -7.18 -0.51
C GLY A 81 -17.56 -6.08 0.54
N PHE A 82 -17.96 -6.40 1.77
CA PHE A 82 -17.89 -5.50 2.93
C PHE A 82 -16.47 -5.00 3.20
N ASN A 83 -15.50 -5.92 3.30
CA ASN A 83 -14.14 -5.59 3.66
C ASN A 83 -13.43 -4.80 2.55
N MET A 84 -13.70 -5.10 1.27
CA MET A 84 -13.13 -4.34 0.16
C MET A 84 -13.60 -2.89 0.17
N VAL A 85 -14.89 -2.63 0.35
CA VAL A 85 -15.39 -1.26 0.43
C VAL A 85 -14.82 -0.53 1.64
N LYS A 86 -14.66 -1.20 2.77
CA LYS A 86 -14.01 -0.67 3.96
C LYS A 86 -12.54 -0.30 3.69
N SER A 87 -11.77 -1.20 3.07
CA SER A 87 -10.37 -0.96 2.70
C SER A 87 -10.23 0.22 1.73
N LEU A 88 -11.08 0.29 0.70
CA LEU A 88 -11.13 1.42 -0.23
C LEU A 88 -11.43 2.74 0.48
N ALA A 89 -12.43 2.75 1.35
CA ALA A 89 -12.84 3.95 2.07
C ALA A 89 -11.72 4.49 2.97
N VAL A 90 -11.05 3.60 3.70
CA VAL A 90 -9.90 3.97 4.55
C VAL A 90 -8.74 4.48 3.70
N SER A 91 -8.38 3.77 2.64
CA SER A 91 -7.27 4.15 1.77
C SER A 91 -7.48 5.51 1.11
N ILE A 92 -8.66 5.76 0.54
CA ILE A 92 -9.03 7.06 -0.03
C ILE A 92 -8.97 8.17 1.03
N GLY A 93 -9.43 7.87 2.24
CA GLY A 93 -9.41 8.81 3.35
C GLY A 93 -7.99 9.15 3.80
N VAL A 94 -7.09 8.17 3.86
CA VAL A 94 -5.67 8.36 4.16
C VAL A 94 -5.01 9.23 3.09
N MET A 95 -5.20 8.90 1.81
CA MET A 95 -4.65 9.69 0.70
C MET A 95 -5.08 11.16 0.76
N LYS A 96 -6.35 11.42 1.10
CA LYS A 96 -6.86 12.80 1.25
C LYS A 96 -6.29 13.53 2.47
N SER A 97 -5.87 12.80 3.49
CA SER A 97 -5.35 13.37 4.74
C SER A 97 -3.88 13.75 4.64
N LEU A 98 -3.18 13.22 3.65
CA LEU A 98 -1.79 13.56 3.39
C LEU A 98 -1.74 14.92 2.66
N PRO A 99 -0.87 15.85 3.11
CA PRO A 99 -0.75 17.15 2.46
C PRO A 99 -0.24 16.97 1.03
N SER A 100 -0.81 17.75 0.12
CA SER A 100 -0.31 17.86 -1.25
C SER A 100 0.38 19.21 -1.40
N LYS A 101 1.70 19.23 -1.48
CA LYS A 101 2.46 20.43 -1.80
C LYS A 101 2.76 20.50 -3.30
N ASN A 102 2.86 21.70 -3.84
CA ASN A 102 3.12 21.94 -5.27
C ASN A 102 4.56 21.58 -5.72
N LYS A 103 5.44 21.24 -4.78
CA LYS A 103 6.83 20.81 -5.06
C LYS A 103 7.03 19.45 -4.44
N THR A 104 6.95 18.43 -5.26
CA THR A 104 7.22 17.04 -4.91
C THR A 104 8.35 16.53 -5.79
N PHE A 105 9.27 15.78 -5.19
CA PHE A 105 10.41 15.17 -5.88
C PHE A 105 10.07 13.79 -6.45
N ILE A 106 8.99 13.18 -5.93
CA ILE A 106 8.42 11.97 -6.49
C ILE A 106 7.14 12.31 -7.28
N SER A 107 6.95 11.62 -8.39
CA SER A 107 5.68 11.67 -9.08
C SER A 107 4.61 11.01 -8.21
N GLY A 108 3.73 11.81 -7.60
CA GLY A 108 2.62 11.27 -6.83
C GLY A 108 1.77 10.29 -7.64
N LYS A 109 1.67 10.50 -8.96
CA LYS A 109 1.00 9.55 -9.86
C LYS A 109 1.73 8.21 -9.92
N GLU A 110 3.06 8.20 -10.08
CA GLU A 110 3.84 6.97 -10.17
C GLU A 110 3.83 6.21 -8.85
N LEU A 111 4.00 6.90 -7.72
CA LEU A 111 3.91 6.30 -6.39
C LEU A 111 2.57 5.59 -6.19
N TRP A 112 1.47 6.27 -6.48
CA TRP A 112 0.15 5.67 -6.28
C TRP A 112 -0.21 4.60 -7.31
N LEU A 113 0.29 4.67 -8.55
CA LEU A 113 0.15 3.58 -9.53
C LEU A 113 0.89 2.33 -9.06
N HIS A 114 2.11 2.49 -8.54
CA HIS A 114 2.87 1.41 -7.90
C HIS A 114 2.10 0.82 -6.71
N SER A 115 1.67 1.64 -5.78
CA SER A 115 0.92 1.19 -4.60
C SER A 115 -0.39 0.46 -4.97
N VAL A 116 -1.10 0.90 -6.02
CA VAL A 116 -2.29 0.20 -6.53
C VAL A 116 -1.91 -1.14 -7.13
N ALA A 117 -0.80 -1.22 -7.87
CA ALA A 117 -0.32 -2.48 -8.44
C ALA A 117 0.02 -3.49 -7.33
N VAL A 118 0.77 -3.06 -6.32
CA VAL A 118 1.09 -3.88 -5.14
C VAL A 118 -0.17 -4.33 -4.41
N ALA A 119 -1.15 -3.44 -4.19
CA ALA A 119 -2.42 -3.77 -3.55
C ALA A 119 -3.20 -4.86 -4.30
N ILE A 120 -3.27 -4.75 -5.63
CA ILE A 120 -3.95 -5.72 -6.50
C ILE A 120 -3.20 -7.06 -6.50
N LEU A 121 -1.87 -7.04 -6.59
CA LEU A 121 -1.02 -8.23 -6.50
C LEU A 121 -1.18 -8.93 -5.16
N MET A 122 -1.06 -8.22 -4.05
CA MET A 122 -1.22 -8.79 -2.71
C MET A 122 -2.59 -9.46 -2.53
N ARG A 123 -3.65 -8.80 -2.98
CA ARG A 123 -5.01 -9.35 -2.93
C ARG A 123 -5.12 -10.63 -3.76
N GLU A 124 -4.59 -10.65 -4.98
CA GLU A 124 -4.62 -11.84 -5.85
C GLU A 124 -3.79 -12.99 -5.30
N MET A 125 -2.57 -12.71 -4.81
CA MET A 125 -1.74 -13.71 -4.14
C MET A 125 -2.44 -14.27 -2.91
N GLY A 126 -3.01 -13.40 -2.07
CA GLY A 126 -3.76 -13.82 -0.88
C GLY A 126 -4.96 -14.69 -1.23
N ARG A 127 -5.69 -14.37 -2.31
CA ARG A 127 -6.81 -15.15 -2.80
C ARG A 127 -6.39 -16.54 -3.29
N ARG A 128 -5.24 -16.65 -3.95
CA ARG A 128 -4.73 -17.94 -4.47
C ARG A 128 -4.14 -18.84 -3.39
N LEU A 129 -3.46 -18.24 -2.41
CA LEU A 129 -2.73 -18.99 -1.38
C LEU A 129 -3.55 -19.24 -0.12
N TYR A 130 -4.53 -18.39 0.14
CA TYR A 130 -5.35 -18.44 1.33
C TYR A 130 -6.84 -18.38 0.95
N ASN A 131 -7.72 -17.98 1.84
CA ASN A 131 -9.12 -17.80 1.50
C ASN A 131 -9.47 -16.31 1.26
N ASP A 132 -10.55 -16.05 0.49
CA ASP A 132 -10.96 -14.69 0.12
C ASP A 132 -11.23 -13.77 1.32
N LYS A 133 -11.67 -14.32 2.47
CA LYS A 133 -11.97 -13.51 3.67
C LYS A 133 -10.72 -12.95 4.33
N GLU A 134 -9.58 -13.60 4.15
CA GLU A 134 -8.31 -13.19 4.72
C GLU A 134 -7.49 -12.28 3.80
N SER A 135 -7.84 -12.19 2.52
CA SER A 135 -7.06 -11.44 1.52
C SER A 135 -7.40 -9.95 1.45
N GLU A 136 -8.49 -9.51 2.04
CA GLU A 136 -8.98 -8.14 1.82
C GLU A 136 -8.21 -7.06 2.59
N HIS A 137 -7.64 -7.38 3.76
CA HIS A 137 -6.73 -6.46 4.45
C HIS A 137 -5.39 -6.31 3.73
N LEU A 138 -5.02 -7.28 2.89
CA LEU A 138 -3.82 -7.23 2.08
C LEU A 138 -3.87 -6.11 1.04
N PHE A 139 -5.08 -5.79 0.53
CA PHE A 139 -5.25 -4.69 -0.39
C PHE A 139 -4.87 -3.33 0.23
N ILE A 140 -5.34 -3.07 1.46
CA ILE A 140 -4.99 -1.80 2.13
C ILE A 140 -3.52 -1.76 2.53
N LEU A 141 -2.94 -2.91 2.91
CA LEU A 141 -1.53 -3.02 3.22
C LEU A 141 -0.67 -2.67 2.01
N GLY A 142 -0.93 -3.28 0.85
CA GLY A 142 -0.22 -2.97 -0.38
C GLY A 142 -0.41 -1.52 -0.84
N LEU A 143 -1.61 -0.93 -0.64
CA LEU A 143 -1.86 0.45 -1.04
C LEU A 143 -1.13 1.49 -0.15
N LEU A 144 -0.83 1.16 1.08
CA LEU A 144 -0.23 2.08 2.05
C LEU A 144 1.24 1.78 2.39
N HIS A 145 1.85 0.76 1.79
CA HIS A 145 3.20 0.34 2.18
C HIS A 145 4.25 1.46 2.04
N ASP A 146 4.13 2.26 0.99
CA ASP A 146 5.03 3.37 0.67
C ASP A 146 4.59 4.73 1.22
N VAL A 147 3.62 4.77 2.13
CA VAL A 147 3.10 6.04 2.66
C VAL A 147 4.18 6.89 3.33
N GLY A 148 5.25 6.29 3.82
CA GLY A 148 6.41 6.97 4.39
C GLY A 148 7.18 7.82 3.37
N MET A 149 7.19 7.46 2.09
CA MET A 149 7.78 8.30 1.04
C MET A 149 7.07 9.66 0.95
N VAL A 150 5.75 9.68 1.15
CA VAL A 150 4.97 10.92 1.20
C VAL A 150 5.37 11.76 2.42
N VAL A 151 5.67 11.13 3.56
CA VAL A 151 6.19 11.83 4.75
C VAL A 151 7.53 12.50 4.43
N PHE A 152 8.45 11.80 3.81
CA PHE A 152 9.75 12.37 3.44
C PHE A 152 9.60 13.51 2.44
N ASP A 153 8.86 13.30 1.36
CA ASP A 153 8.66 14.32 0.31
C ASP A 153 8.01 15.60 0.86
N GLN A 154 7.05 15.48 1.76
CA GLN A 154 6.30 16.63 2.27
C GLN A 154 7.00 17.39 3.41
N PHE A 155 7.71 16.69 4.28
CA PHE A 155 8.24 17.29 5.51
C PHE A 155 9.76 17.33 5.57
N PHE A 156 10.45 16.54 4.73
CA PHE A 156 11.91 16.42 4.68
C PHE A 156 12.42 16.53 3.24
N SER A 157 11.77 17.36 2.44
CA SER A 157 11.96 17.45 0.99
C SER A 157 13.42 17.67 0.58
N GLU A 158 14.19 18.50 1.30
CA GLU A 158 15.60 18.73 0.99
C GLU A 158 16.45 17.45 1.17
N ASN A 159 16.26 16.74 2.27
CA ASN A 159 16.96 15.49 2.53
C ASN A 159 16.49 14.38 1.57
N PHE A 160 15.20 14.35 1.26
CA PHE A 160 14.66 13.37 0.32
C PHE A 160 15.09 13.64 -1.12
N GLN A 161 15.32 14.91 -1.50
CA GLN A 161 15.94 15.24 -2.80
C GLN A 161 17.31 14.60 -2.95
N GLU A 162 18.16 14.67 -1.92
CA GLU A 162 19.48 14.03 -1.94
C GLU A 162 19.37 12.51 -2.15
N VAL A 163 18.35 11.87 -1.54
CA VAL A 163 18.04 10.44 -1.74
C VAL A 163 17.64 10.16 -3.19
N ILE A 164 16.72 10.96 -3.76
CA ILE A 164 16.24 10.78 -5.13
C ILE A 164 17.35 11.04 -6.15
N ASP A 165 18.19 12.05 -5.93
CA ASP A 165 19.32 12.36 -6.83
C ASP A 165 20.32 11.20 -6.88
N GLU A 166 20.59 10.56 -5.75
CA GLU A 166 21.47 9.39 -5.70
C GLU A 166 20.79 8.14 -6.29
N ALA A 167 19.50 7.96 -6.02
CA ALA A 167 18.74 6.80 -6.51
C ALA A 167 18.63 6.74 -8.04
N GLN A 168 18.87 7.84 -8.77
CA GLN A 168 18.93 7.84 -10.25
C GLN A 168 20.04 6.94 -10.81
N PHE A 169 21.04 6.63 -10.01
CA PHE A 169 22.17 5.79 -10.38
C PHE A 169 22.12 4.40 -9.74
N THR A 170 21.02 4.06 -9.09
CA THR A 170 20.87 2.82 -8.30
C THR A 170 19.55 2.14 -8.64
N ASP A 171 19.46 0.86 -8.40
CA ASP A 171 18.22 0.10 -8.56
C ASP A 171 17.17 0.59 -7.54
N ARG A 172 15.92 0.78 -7.97
CA ARG A 172 14.82 1.25 -7.09
C ARG A 172 14.63 0.37 -5.85
N LYS A 173 14.91 -0.92 -5.96
CA LYS A 173 14.87 -1.86 -4.83
C LYS A 173 15.83 -1.51 -3.69
N ASP A 174 16.87 -0.71 -3.95
CA ASP A 174 17.87 -0.30 -2.96
C ASP A 174 17.61 1.10 -2.38
N LEU A 175 16.49 1.76 -2.75
CA LEU A 175 16.14 3.11 -2.29
C LEU A 175 16.15 3.20 -0.75
N TYR A 176 15.59 2.23 -0.06
CA TYR A 176 15.56 2.18 1.41
C TYR A 176 16.96 2.24 2.05
N ARG A 177 18.00 1.67 1.39
CA ARG A 177 19.38 1.71 1.90
C ARG A 177 19.97 3.12 1.80
N ILE A 178 19.64 3.85 0.72
CA ILE A 178 20.04 5.24 0.55
C ILE A 178 19.34 6.11 1.62
N GLU A 179 18.05 5.90 1.85
CA GLU A 179 17.29 6.56 2.90
C GLU A 179 17.89 6.33 4.29
N GLN A 180 18.14 5.08 4.66
CA GLN A 180 18.81 4.73 5.94
C GLN A 180 20.18 5.39 6.07
N ARG A 181 20.92 5.49 4.97
CA ARG A 181 22.24 6.12 4.97
C ARG A 181 22.18 7.64 5.07
N LEU A 182 21.28 8.31 4.37
CA LEU A 182 21.18 9.78 4.32
C LEU A 182 20.23 10.36 5.38
N ILE A 183 19.11 9.70 5.62
CA ILE A 183 18.05 10.17 6.53
C ILE A 183 18.15 9.51 7.91
N GLY A 184 18.61 8.26 7.98
CA GLY A 184 18.77 7.50 9.22
C GLY A 184 17.62 6.55 9.54
N ILE A 185 16.53 6.59 8.77
CA ILE A 185 15.43 5.61 8.70
C ILE A 185 14.96 5.50 7.27
N ASP A 186 14.30 4.41 6.92
CA ASP A 186 13.67 4.24 5.61
C ASP A 186 12.18 4.61 5.62
N HIS A 187 11.57 4.64 4.42
CA HIS A 187 10.17 4.96 4.28
C HIS A 187 9.22 3.90 4.89
N GLY A 188 9.66 2.64 4.99
CA GLY A 188 8.91 1.61 5.70
C GLY A 188 8.77 1.94 7.19
N GLU A 189 9.89 2.29 7.85
CA GLU A 189 9.89 2.74 9.25
C GLU A 189 9.02 3.98 9.43
N ALA A 190 9.18 5.01 8.59
CA ALA A 190 8.40 6.25 8.67
C ALA A 190 6.90 6.01 8.43
N GLY A 191 6.55 5.16 7.46
CA GLY A 191 5.19 4.76 7.14
C GLY A 191 4.52 3.98 8.28
N GLY A 192 5.23 2.98 8.82
CA GLY A 192 4.74 2.18 9.95
C GLY A 192 4.47 3.02 11.20
N MET A 193 5.33 4.01 11.49
CA MET A 193 5.11 4.96 12.58
C MET A 193 3.87 5.82 12.35
N LEU A 194 3.68 6.35 11.13
CA LEU A 194 2.50 7.11 10.76
C LEU A 194 1.22 6.28 10.92
N LEU A 195 1.22 5.05 10.42
CA LEU A 195 0.07 4.15 10.53
C LEU A 195 -0.23 3.77 11.98
N THR A 196 0.81 3.56 12.81
CA THR A 196 0.66 3.32 14.25
C THR A 196 0.00 4.52 14.94
N ARG A 197 0.48 5.74 14.64
CA ARG A 197 -0.13 6.97 15.17
C ARG A 197 -1.59 7.13 14.77
N TRP A 198 -1.94 6.69 13.57
CA TRP A 198 -3.32 6.72 13.08
C TRP A 198 -4.17 5.54 13.56
N ASN A 199 -3.66 4.74 14.52
CA ASN A 199 -4.33 3.57 15.08
C ASN A 199 -4.75 2.51 14.05
N PHE A 200 -3.90 2.28 13.03
CA PHE A 200 -4.07 1.12 12.18
C PHE A 200 -3.79 -0.18 12.96
N PRO A 201 -4.42 -1.31 12.58
CA PRO A 201 -4.09 -2.62 13.13
C PRO A 201 -2.58 -2.88 13.07
N SER A 202 -2.04 -3.45 14.15
CA SER A 202 -0.59 -3.71 14.26
C SER A 202 -0.04 -4.57 13.13
N VAL A 203 -0.83 -5.50 12.60
CA VAL A 203 -0.45 -6.32 11.45
C VAL A 203 -0.12 -5.45 10.22
N ILE A 204 -0.84 -4.34 10.00
CA ILE A 204 -0.58 -3.43 8.88
C ILE A 204 0.64 -2.57 9.17
N SER A 205 0.70 -1.89 10.32
CA SER A 205 1.80 -0.99 10.64
C SER A 205 3.14 -1.71 10.77
N LEU A 206 3.17 -2.91 11.37
CA LEU A 206 4.39 -3.72 11.48
C LEU A 206 4.85 -4.25 10.11
N SER A 207 3.93 -4.72 9.26
CA SER A 207 4.30 -5.18 7.92
C SER A 207 4.87 -4.06 7.07
N VAL A 208 4.29 -2.85 7.15
CA VAL A 208 4.84 -1.66 6.48
C VAL A 208 6.22 -1.31 7.04
N THR A 209 6.41 -1.33 8.37
CA THR A 209 7.73 -1.07 8.96
C THR A 209 8.81 -2.03 8.44
N SER A 210 8.47 -3.29 8.24
CA SER A 210 9.46 -4.36 8.05
C SER A 210 9.65 -4.78 6.59
N HIS A 211 8.92 -4.19 5.62
CA HIS A 211 8.91 -4.71 4.26
C HIS A 211 10.25 -4.59 3.52
N HIS A 212 11.15 -3.71 3.98
CA HIS A 212 12.53 -3.62 3.49
C HIS A 212 13.58 -4.21 4.43
N HIS A 213 13.20 -4.59 5.64
CA HIS A 213 14.17 -5.16 6.58
C HIS A 213 14.56 -6.58 6.15
N SER A 214 15.86 -6.91 6.31
CA SER A 214 16.30 -8.30 6.22
C SER A 214 15.76 -9.05 7.42
N LEU A 215 14.95 -10.09 7.16
CA LEU A 215 14.23 -10.84 8.17
C LEU A 215 14.77 -12.25 8.30
N SER A 216 14.83 -12.76 9.53
CA SER A 216 15.03 -14.18 9.75
C SER A 216 13.73 -14.95 9.42
N LYS A 217 13.82 -16.27 9.31
CA LYS A 217 12.65 -17.12 9.03
C LYS A 217 11.56 -16.96 10.12
N GLU A 218 11.98 -16.72 11.36
CA GLU A 218 11.09 -16.56 12.51
C GLU A 218 10.33 -15.22 12.49
N ASP A 219 10.87 -14.21 11.81
CA ASP A 219 10.27 -12.87 11.72
C ASP A 219 9.28 -12.75 10.54
N LEU A 220 9.30 -13.72 9.62
CA LEU A 220 8.39 -13.72 8.48
C LEU A 220 6.93 -13.96 8.92
N THR A 221 6.04 -13.16 8.37
CA THR A 221 4.59 -13.37 8.45
C THR A 221 4.01 -13.43 7.04
N LYS A 222 2.79 -13.92 6.94
CA LYS A 222 2.05 -13.95 5.66
C LYS A 222 2.02 -12.57 5.00
N GLU A 223 1.70 -11.56 5.78
CA GLU A 223 1.55 -10.19 5.31
C GLU A 223 2.87 -9.60 4.82
N ILE A 224 3.94 -9.75 5.59
CA ILE A 224 5.28 -9.27 5.22
C ILE A 224 5.78 -9.98 3.97
N SER A 225 5.62 -11.30 3.91
CA SER A 225 6.09 -12.10 2.78
C SER A 225 5.34 -11.76 1.48
N LEU A 226 4.01 -11.60 1.56
CA LEU A 226 3.21 -11.18 0.41
C LEU A 226 3.53 -9.75 -0.01
N LEU A 227 3.79 -8.85 0.96
CA LEU A 227 4.15 -7.47 0.64
C LEU A 227 5.49 -7.38 -0.07
N LYS A 228 6.53 -8.03 0.47
CA LYS A 228 7.84 -8.10 -0.19
C LYS A 228 7.75 -8.67 -1.60
N LEU A 229 7.04 -9.78 -1.78
CA LEU A 229 6.88 -10.40 -3.09
C LEU A 229 6.09 -9.50 -4.05
N GLY A 230 5.00 -8.88 -3.59
CA GLY A 230 4.17 -7.99 -4.39
C GLY A 230 4.92 -6.72 -4.83
N ASP A 231 5.71 -6.14 -3.94
CA ASP A 231 6.54 -4.98 -4.21
C ASP A 231 7.59 -5.31 -5.29
N ILE A 232 8.35 -6.38 -5.10
CA ILE A 232 9.34 -6.86 -6.07
C ILE A 232 8.69 -7.10 -7.44
N ILE A 233 7.59 -7.87 -7.50
CA ILE A 233 6.89 -8.17 -8.76
C ILE A 233 6.42 -6.88 -9.44
N SER A 234 6.00 -5.87 -8.70
CA SER A 234 5.53 -4.60 -9.26
C SER A 234 6.63 -3.81 -9.96
N HIS A 235 7.88 -3.95 -9.55
CA HIS A 235 9.05 -3.27 -10.12
C HIS A 235 9.67 -3.99 -11.32
N PHE A 236 9.36 -5.27 -11.53
CA PHE A 236 9.94 -6.01 -12.65
C PHE A 236 9.58 -5.38 -14.01
N ASP A 237 10.58 -5.07 -14.83
CA ASP A 237 10.35 -4.79 -16.25
C ASP A 237 10.26 -6.13 -16.99
N ILE A 238 9.05 -6.45 -17.51
CA ILE A 238 8.79 -7.69 -18.27
C ILE A 238 9.62 -7.76 -19.56
N ARG A 239 10.18 -6.63 -20.00
CA ARG A 239 11.06 -6.56 -21.19
C ARG A 239 12.48 -7.01 -20.90
N ASP A 240 12.87 -7.09 -19.63
CA ASP A 240 14.14 -7.66 -19.23
C ASP A 240 13.95 -9.18 -19.12
N GLU A 241 14.43 -9.93 -20.13
CA GLU A 241 14.35 -11.39 -20.21
C GLU A 241 15.18 -12.11 -19.13
N THR A 242 15.97 -11.38 -18.34
CA THR A 242 16.60 -11.89 -17.12
C THR A 242 15.52 -12.04 -16.03
N LYS A 243 14.68 -13.03 -16.25
CA LYS A 243 13.72 -13.53 -15.28
C LYS A 243 14.46 -13.90 -13.99
N PHE A 244 13.74 -14.00 -12.91
CA PHE A 244 14.04 -14.53 -11.59
C PHE A 244 15.07 -15.70 -11.55
N ASP A 245 16.13 -15.63 -12.36
CA ASP A 245 17.05 -16.74 -12.59
C ASP A 245 17.93 -17.07 -11.38
N GLU A 246 18.08 -16.12 -10.43
CA GLU A 246 18.63 -16.37 -9.09
C GLU A 246 17.98 -15.40 -8.11
N PRO A 247 16.92 -15.80 -7.37
CA PRO A 247 16.43 -14.97 -6.27
C PRO A 247 17.55 -14.78 -5.27
N ASP A 248 17.75 -13.56 -4.81
CA ASP A 248 18.64 -13.34 -3.68
C ASP A 248 18.15 -14.15 -2.46
N GLU A 249 19.03 -14.35 -1.48
CA GLU A 249 18.75 -15.23 -0.33
C GLU A 249 17.45 -14.82 0.38
N GLU A 250 17.13 -13.53 0.43
CA GLU A 250 15.93 -12.99 1.09
C GLU A 250 14.65 -13.37 0.31
N ILE A 251 14.67 -13.26 -1.00
CA ILE A 251 13.55 -13.67 -1.86
C ILE A 251 13.34 -15.19 -1.74
N GLY A 252 14.42 -15.95 -1.72
CA GLY A 252 14.36 -17.40 -1.51
C GLY A 252 13.68 -17.79 -0.20
N LEU A 253 13.95 -17.06 0.89
CA LEU A 253 13.27 -17.24 2.18
C LEU A 253 11.77 -16.91 2.11
N VAL A 254 11.40 -15.83 1.42
CA VAL A 254 10.00 -15.44 1.22
C VAL A 254 9.22 -16.49 0.42
N LEU A 255 9.78 -16.96 -0.69
CA LEU A 255 9.17 -18.01 -1.52
C LEU A 255 9.01 -19.32 -0.74
N HIS A 256 10.03 -19.69 0.03
CA HIS A 256 9.97 -20.87 0.90
C HIS A 256 8.90 -20.73 1.99
N TYR A 257 8.79 -19.55 2.63
CA TYR A 257 7.77 -19.30 3.65
C TYR A 257 6.33 -19.40 3.07
N LEU A 258 6.13 -18.85 1.87
CA LEU A 258 4.84 -18.89 1.17
C LEU A 258 4.54 -20.27 0.53
N GLU A 259 5.49 -21.19 0.54
CA GLU A 259 5.41 -22.51 -0.12
C GLU A 259 5.14 -22.39 -1.64
N VAL A 260 5.75 -21.39 -2.28
CA VAL A 260 5.63 -21.13 -3.73
C VAL A 260 6.99 -21.16 -4.41
N GLY A 261 6.98 -21.30 -5.73
CA GLY A 261 8.18 -21.29 -6.56
C GLY A 261 8.02 -20.39 -7.78
N ASP A 262 9.01 -20.43 -8.69
CA ASP A 262 9.12 -19.57 -9.88
C ASP A 262 7.87 -19.57 -10.75
N ARG A 263 7.18 -20.71 -10.84
CA ARG A 263 5.92 -20.79 -11.57
C ARG A 263 4.87 -19.83 -11.03
N PHE A 264 4.72 -19.74 -9.71
CA PHE A 264 3.77 -18.83 -9.08
C PHE A 264 4.17 -17.36 -9.34
N VAL A 265 5.46 -17.05 -9.24
CA VAL A 265 5.98 -15.71 -9.53
C VAL A 265 5.67 -15.32 -10.98
N ASN A 266 5.95 -16.21 -11.94
CA ASN A 266 5.65 -15.96 -13.34
C ASN A 266 4.14 -15.78 -13.59
N GLU A 267 3.28 -16.57 -12.95
CA GLU A 267 1.83 -16.38 -13.01
C GLU A 267 1.39 -15.02 -12.46
N MET A 268 2.09 -14.48 -11.45
CA MET A 268 1.79 -13.14 -10.90
C MET A 268 2.32 -12.02 -11.78
N LEU A 269 3.44 -12.21 -12.44
CA LEU A 269 3.94 -11.29 -13.48
C LEU A 269 2.97 -11.19 -14.65
N ASP A 270 2.49 -12.33 -15.16
CA ASP A 270 1.50 -12.38 -16.23
C ASP A 270 0.18 -11.71 -15.78
N PHE A 271 -0.26 -11.98 -14.56
CA PHE A 271 -1.44 -11.35 -13.97
C PHE A 271 -1.28 -9.84 -13.91
N ARG A 272 -0.14 -9.32 -13.40
CA ARG A 272 0.13 -7.88 -13.34
C ARG A 272 0.01 -7.22 -14.72
N GLU A 273 0.59 -7.83 -15.74
CA GLU A 273 0.50 -7.28 -17.10
C GLU A 273 -0.94 -7.33 -17.63
N SER A 274 -1.67 -8.40 -17.35
CA SER A 274 -3.07 -8.55 -17.79
C SER A 274 -4.02 -7.50 -17.16
N VAL A 275 -3.67 -6.92 -16.01
CA VAL A 275 -4.49 -5.92 -15.29
C VAL A 275 -3.91 -4.50 -15.32
N LYS A 276 -2.97 -4.22 -16.20
CA LYS A 276 -2.27 -2.92 -16.28
C LYS A 276 -3.20 -1.73 -16.59
N ASP A 277 -4.13 -1.93 -17.50
CA ASP A 277 -5.11 -0.91 -17.84
C ASP A 277 -6.12 -0.71 -16.72
N GLU A 278 -6.47 -1.79 -16.04
CA GLU A 278 -7.34 -1.78 -14.86
C GLU A 278 -6.68 -1.04 -13.68
N ILE A 279 -5.38 -1.23 -13.45
CA ILE A 279 -4.61 -0.47 -12.44
C ILE A 279 -4.70 1.02 -12.74
N SER A 280 -4.47 1.41 -13.99
CA SER A 280 -4.58 2.82 -14.43
C SER A 280 -6.00 3.37 -14.26
N SER A 281 -7.00 2.59 -14.62
CA SER A 281 -8.42 2.94 -14.46
C SER A 281 -8.81 3.08 -12.98
N PHE A 282 -8.35 2.17 -12.14
CA PHE A 282 -8.56 2.21 -10.69
C PHE A 282 -7.93 3.48 -10.09
N PHE A 283 -6.67 3.74 -10.41
CA PHE A 283 -5.97 4.95 -9.95
C PHE A 283 -6.74 6.23 -10.32
N ASN A 284 -7.16 6.36 -11.59
CA ASN A 284 -7.96 7.50 -12.05
C ASN A 284 -9.33 7.62 -11.36
N SER A 285 -9.79 6.55 -10.72
CA SER A 285 -11.06 6.53 -10.00
C SER A 285 -10.94 7.06 -8.57
N ILE A 286 -9.78 6.95 -7.93
CA ILE A 286 -9.55 7.42 -6.56
C ILE A 286 -9.00 8.85 -6.49
N ASN A 287 -8.47 9.38 -7.59
CA ASN A 287 -8.04 10.78 -7.74
C ASN A 287 -9.15 11.63 -8.37
#